data_aa1415f0b0a7289fba2d55a35d52dde6
#
_entry.id   aa1415f0b0a7289fba2d55a35d52dde6
#
_cell.length_a   1.000
_cell.length_b   1.000
_cell.length_c   1.000
_cell.angle_alpha   90.00
_cell.angle_beta   90.00
_cell.angle_gamma   90.00
#
_symmetry.space_group_name_H-M   'P 1'
#
loop_
_entity.id
_entity.type
_entity.pdbx_description
1 polymer ?
#
loop_
_entity_poly.entity_id
_entity_poly.type
_entity_poly.pdbx_seq_one_letter_code
_entity_poly.pdbx_strand_id
1 'polypeptide(L)'
;MIKVSLFYPNKEGKTFDMDYYFNKHIPMVRQKLGTACKCVDAEQGLSGILQGTPATFTAMCHLYFESMEAFQTAFGLHAQAIMADMASYTNIQPTIQISEVKI
;
A
#
# COMPACT_ATOMS: atom_id res chain seq x y z
N MET A 1 -17.81 3.12 -1.64
CA MET A 1 -16.52 2.41 -1.75
C MET A 1 -15.42 3.22 -1.09
N ILE A 2 -14.72 2.62 -0.19
CA ILE A 2 -13.61 3.23 0.54
C ILE A 2 -12.30 2.76 -0.07
N LYS A 3 -11.34 3.66 -0.21
CA LYS A 3 -10.01 3.37 -0.71
C LYS A 3 -8.97 3.75 0.35
N VAL A 4 -8.14 2.77 0.72
CA VAL A 4 -7.02 2.99 1.64
C VAL A 4 -5.76 3.06 0.80
N SER A 5 -5.08 4.20 0.84
CA SER A 5 -3.90 4.46 0.01
C SER A 5 -2.66 4.56 0.87
N LEU A 6 -1.62 3.81 0.47
CA LEU A 6 -0.33 3.86 1.12
C LEU A 6 0.67 4.46 0.14
N PHE A 7 1.33 5.54 0.55
CA PHE A 7 2.30 6.25 -0.28
C PHE A 7 3.67 6.11 0.39
N TYR A 8 4.63 5.54 -0.32
CA TYR A 8 6.00 5.37 0.17
C TYR A 8 6.86 6.48 -0.41
N PRO A 9 7.14 7.55 0.36
CA PRO A 9 7.91 8.69 -0.18
C PRO A 9 9.28 8.26 -0.69
N ASN A 10 9.67 8.82 -1.83
CA ASN A 10 10.99 8.58 -2.41
C ASN A 10 12.01 9.49 -1.73
N LYS A 11 12.69 8.96 -0.72
CA LYS A 11 13.66 9.71 0.06
C LYS A 11 15.06 9.13 -0.09
N GLU A 12 16.04 10.02 -0.15
CA GLU A 12 17.44 9.63 -0.21
C GLU A 12 17.83 8.78 1.00
N GLY A 13 18.63 7.75 0.79
CA GLY A 13 19.09 6.87 1.85
C GLY A 13 18.11 5.80 2.28
N LYS A 14 16.92 5.75 1.66
CA LYS A 14 15.92 4.73 1.97
C LYS A 14 15.98 3.60 0.95
N THR A 15 15.52 2.43 1.36
CA THR A 15 15.52 1.23 0.54
C THR A 15 14.12 0.66 0.39
N PHE A 16 13.90 -0.05 -0.73
CA PHE A 16 12.61 -0.68 -0.99
C PHE A 16 12.85 -1.91 -1.86
N ASP A 17 12.52 -3.09 -1.32
CA ASP A 17 12.65 -4.36 -2.04
C ASP A 17 11.37 -4.61 -2.82
N MET A 18 11.38 -4.27 -4.11
CA MET A 18 10.22 -4.40 -4.98
C MET A 18 9.79 -5.86 -5.16
N ASP A 19 10.76 -6.77 -5.30
CA ASP A 19 10.43 -8.18 -5.49
C ASP A 19 9.69 -8.75 -4.29
N TYR A 20 10.18 -8.46 -3.08
CA TYR A 20 9.49 -8.90 -1.87
C TYR A 20 8.11 -8.28 -1.78
N TYR A 21 8.01 -6.97 -2.03
CA TYR A 21 6.77 -6.23 -1.89
C TYR A 21 5.67 -6.80 -2.80
N PHE A 22 5.96 -6.96 -4.08
CA PHE A 22 4.95 -7.41 -5.04
C PHE A 22 4.70 -8.92 -5.00
N ASN A 23 5.72 -9.72 -4.67
CA ASN A 23 5.62 -11.18 -4.77
C ASN A 23 5.34 -11.87 -3.44
N LYS A 24 5.55 -11.20 -2.31
CA LYS A 24 5.34 -11.79 -0.98
C LYS A 24 4.42 -10.94 -0.10
N HIS A 25 4.69 -9.65 0.04
CA HIS A 25 3.90 -8.80 0.94
C HIS A 25 2.46 -8.62 0.44
N ILE A 26 2.28 -8.15 -0.79
CA ILE A 26 0.94 -7.91 -1.34
C ILE A 26 0.10 -9.18 -1.37
N PRO A 27 0.61 -10.34 -1.84
CA PRO A 27 -0.16 -11.58 -1.77
C PRO A 27 -0.57 -11.96 -0.36
N MET A 28 0.29 -11.76 0.62
CA MET A 28 -0.04 -12.02 2.03
C MET A 28 -1.16 -11.11 2.51
N VAL A 29 -1.10 -9.82 2.18
CA VAL A 29 -2.16 -8.87 2.53
C VAL A 29 -3.49 -9.29 1.92
N ARG A 30 -3.50 -9.64 0.63
CA ARG A 30 -4.72 -10.09 -0.05
C ARG A 30 -5.31 -11.32 0.61
N GLN A 31 -4.46 -12.28 0.97
CA GLN A 31 -4.91 -13.51 1.62
C GLN A 31 -5.54 -13.21 2.98
N LYS A 32 -4.89 -12.39 3.79
CA LYS A 32 -5.37 -12.07 5.13
C LYS A 32 -6.66 -11.26 5.11
N LEU A 33 -6.77 -10.27 4.24
CA LEU A 33 -7.96 -9.44 4.15
C LEU A 33 -9.14 -10.14 3.49
N GLY A 34 -8.84 -11.12 2.63
CA GLY A 34 -9.86 -11.97 2.03
C GLY A 34 -10.85 -11.19 1.18
N THR A 35 -12.11 -11.63 1.19
CA THR A 35 -13.15 -11.05 0.35
C THR A 35 -13.59 -9.65 0.78
N ALA A 36 -13.23 -9.21 1.98
CA ALA A 36 -13.50 -7.84 2.42
C ALA A 36 -12.75 -6.83 1.57
N CYS A 37 -11.55 -7.15 1.12
CA CYS A 37 -10.77 -6.32 0.21
C CYS A 37 -11.20 -6.60 -1.21
N LYS A 38 -11.88 -5.64 -1.84
CA LYS A 38 -12.51 -5.84 -3.15
C LYS A 38 -11.51 -5.74 -4.30
N CYS A 39 -10.45 -4.96 -4.13
CA CYS A 39 -9.45 -4.77 -5.16
C CYS A 39 -8.14 -4.31 -4.51
N VAL A 40 -7.02 -4.65 -5.11
CA VAL A 40 -5.70 -4.16 -4.72
C VAL A 40 -5.01 -3.64 -5.97
N ASP A 41 -4.60 -2.37 -5.93
CA ASP A 41 -3.72 -1.79 -6.92
C ASP A 41 -2.40 -1.48 -6.24
N ALA A 42 -1.30 -1.85 -6.87
CA ALA A 42 0.03 -1.54 -6.35
C ALA A 42 0.94 -1.19 -7.51
N GLU A 43 1.68 -0.10 -7.36
CA GLU A 43 2.53 0.37 -8.45
C GLU A 43 3.87 0.85 -7.95
N GLN A 44 4.87 0.76 -8.85
CA GLN A 44 6.21 1.28 -8.64
C GLN A 44 6.32 2.64 -9.32
N GLY A 45 6.87 3.63 -8.62
CA GLY A 45 7.09 4.95 -9.20
C GLY A 45 8.13 4.92 -10.30
N LEU A 46 7.87 5.66 -11.37
CA LEU A 46 8.80 5.75 -12.52
C LEU A 46 9.46 7.12 -12.60
N SER A 47 8.66 8.20 -12.49
CA SER A 47 9.17 9.56 -12.61
C SER A 47 8.12 10.54 -12.13
N GLY A 48 8.53 11.81 -11.97
CA GLY A 48 7.58 12.90 -11.86
C GLY A 48 6.94 13.19 -13.22
N ILE A 49 6.07 14.19 -13.28
CA ILE A 49 5.39 14.52 -14.53
C ILE A 49 6.34 15.08 -15.58
N LEU A 50 7.38 15.79 -15.15
CA LEU A 50 8.39 16.31 -16.07
C LEU A 50 9.46 15.26 -16.30
N GLN A 51 9.86 15.11 -17.56
CA GLN A 51 10.89 14.15 -17.95
C GLN A 51 12.19 14.41 -17.18
N GLY A 52 12.80 13.34 -16.68
CA GLY A 52 14.05 13.43 -15.92
C GLY A 52 13.87 13.72 -14.45
N THR A 53 12.66 14.01 -13.98
CA THR A 53 12.41 14.20 -12.55
C THR A 53 12.15 12.86 -11.85
N PRO A 54 12.59 12.73 -10.60
CA PRO A 54 12.33 11.48 -9.86
C PRO A 54 10.86 11.35 -9.50
N ALA A 55 10.41 10.11 -9.31
CA ALA A 55 9.07 9.86 -8.79
C ALA A 55 8.96 10.44 -7.38
N THR A 56 7.80 11.03 -7.07
CA THR A 56 7.53 11.56 -5.74
C THR A 56 7.45 10.43 -4.71
N PHE A 57 6.87 9.30 -5.12
CA PHE A 57 6.75 8.11 -4.27
C PHE A 57 7.44 6.95 -4.93
N THR A 58 8.19 6.18 -4.14
CA THR A 58 8.85 4.96 -4.61
C THR A 58 7.84 3.91 -5.02
N ALA A 59 6.77 3.79 -4.25
CA ALA A 59 5.67 2.86 -4.51
C ALA A 59 4.38 3.41 -3.93
N MET A 60 3.27 2.95 -4.46
CA MET A 60 1.95 3.23 -3.92
C MET A 60 1.15 1.94 -3.90
N CYS A 61 0.21 1.85 -2.95
CA CYS A 61 -0.71 0.72 -2.87
C CYS A 61 -2.09 1.26 -2.51
N HIS A 62 -3.11 0.72 -3.14
CA HIS A 62 -4.50 1.11 -2.88
C HIS A 62 -5.33 -0.13 -2.62
N LEU A 63 -6.02 -0.15 -1.48
CA LEU A 63 -6.90 -1.24 -1.07
C LEU A 63 -8.33 -0.73 -1.06
N TYR A 64 -9.27 -1.49 -1.62
CA TYR A 64 -10.65 -1.06 -1.76
C TYR A 64 -11.58 -1.91 -0.88
N PHE A 65 -12.49 -1.24 -0.17
CA PHE A 65 -13.47 -1.87 0.72
C PHE A 65 -14.84 -1.24 0.49
N GLU A 66 -15.90 -1.98 0.78
CA GLU A 66 -17.25 -1.46 0.60
C GLU A 66 -17.58 -0.32 1.56
N SER A 67 -17.02 -0.35 2.79
CA SER A 67 -17.31 0.63 3.82
C SER A 67 -16.16 0.75 4.80
N MET A 68 -16.18 1.80 5.61
CA MET A 68 -15.23 1.96 6.72
C MET A 68 -15.32 0.78 7.69
N GLU A 69 -16.54 0.33 7.97
CA GLU A 69 -16.73 -0.80 8.88
C GLU A 69 -16.09 -2.07 8.34
N ALA A 70 -16.26 -2.36 7.05
CA ALA A 70 -15.64 -3.52 6.42
C ALA A 70 -14.11 -3.44 6.51
N PHE A 71 -13.55 -2.25 6.26
CA PHE A 71 -12.11 -2.04 6.39
C PHE A 71 -11.65 -2.25 7.84
N GLN A 72 -12.29 -1.61 8.78
CA GLN A 72 -11.88 -1.68 10.19
C GLN A 72 -11.94 -3.10 10.73
N THR A 73 -12.99 -3.85 10.38
CA THR A 73 -13.13 -5.22 10.82
C THR A 73 -12.04 -6.11 10.22
N ALA A 74 -11.85 -6.06 8.91
CA ALA A 74 -10.87 -6.93 8.24
C ALA A 74 -9.44 -6.56 8.61
N PHE A 75 -9.10 -5.28 8.55
CA PHE A 75 -7.74 -4.84 8.84
C PHE A 75 -7.40 -5.00 10.32
N GLY A 76 -8.35 -4.74 11.21
CA GLY A 76 -8.11 -4.84 12.66
C GLY A 76 -7.65 -6.23 13.08
N LEU A 77 -8.15 -7.28 12.43
CA LEU A 77 -7.75 -8.66 12.73
C LEU A 77 -6.30 -8.95 12.31
N HIS A 78 -5.78 -8.25 11.31
CA HIS A 78 -4.50 -8.58 10.68
C HIS A 78 -3.49 -7.43 10.69
N ALA A 79 -3.84 -6.29 11.29
CA ALA A 79 -3.00 -5.11 11.25
C ALA A 79 -1.58 -5.38 11.75
N GLN A 80 -1.46 -6.08 12.87
CA GLN A 80 -0.15 -6.34 13.46
C GLN A 80 0.75 -7.14 12.51
N ALA A 81 0.22 -8.21 11.91
CA ALA A 81 0.98 -9.05 11.00
C ALA A 81 1.37 -8.28 9.72
N ILE A 82 0.43 -7.50 9.18
CA ILE A 82 0.67 -6.72 7.96
C ILE A 82 1.73 -5.64 8.22
N MET A 83 1.59 -4.91 9.31
CA MET A 83 2.53 -3.82 9.61
C MET A 83 3.90 -4.36 10.01
N ALA A 84 3.96 -5.49 10.69
CA ALA A 84 5.24 -6.11 11.08
C ALA A 84 6.04 -6.55 9.86
N ASP A 85 5.38 -6.98 8.78
CA ASP A 85 6.06 -7.43 7.58
C ASP A 85 6.71 -6.28 6.80
N MET A 86 6.33 -5.05 7.08
CA MET A 86 6.88 -3.87 6.37
C MET A 86 8.39 -3.80 6.46
N ALA A 87 8.97 -4.12 7.61
CA ALA A 87 10.41 -4.10 7.81
C ALA A 87 11.15 -5.09 6.90
N SER A 88 10.45 -6.09 6.37
CA SER A 88 11.04 -7.07 5.46
C SER A 88 11.32 -6.50 4.07
N TYR A 89 10.69 -5.39 3.68
CA TYR A 89 10.91 -4.84 2.34
C TYR A 89 11.31 -3.37 2.31
N THR A 90 11.14 -2.61 3.40
CA THR A 90 11.48 -1.19 3.36
C THR A 90 11.76 -0.62 4.74
N ASN A 91 12.54 0.47 4.76
CA ASN A 91 12.71 1.32 5.94
C ASN A 91 12.00 2.67 5.75
N ILE A 92 11.18 2.81 4.70
CA ILE A 92 10.39 4.02 4.48
C ILE A 92 9.14 3.97 5.34
N GLN A 93 8.84 5.07 6.02
CA GLN A 93 7.57 5.22 6.73
C GLN A 93 6.51 5.68 5.72
N PRO A 94 5.49 4.87 5.41
CA PRO A 94 4.48 5.28 4.44
C PRO A 94 3.54 6.34 5.03
N THR A 95 2.99 7.15 4.13
CA THR A 95 1.86 8.03 4.44
C THR A 95 0.59 7.26 4.04
N ILE A 96 -0.38 7.21 4.94
CA ILE A 96 -1.61 6.44 4.71
C ILE A 96 -2.80 7.37 4.76
N GLN A 97 -3.68 7.25 3.76
CA GLN A 97 -4.90 8.03 3.70
C GLN A 97 -6.08 7.14 3.34
N ILE A 98 -7.21 7.41 3.98
CA ILE A 98 -8.47 6.73 3.66
C ILE A 98 -9.34 7.75 2.92
N SER A 99 -9.87 7.33 1.76
CA SER A 99 -10.67 8.20 0.90
C SER A 99 -11.99 7.51 0.55
N GLU A 100 -13.00 8.33 0.29
CA GLU A 100 -14.24 7.84 -0.31
C GLU A 100 -14.14 8.00 -1.82
N VAL A 101 -14.33 6.90 -2.55
CA VAL A 101 -14.27 6.93 -4.02
C VAL A 101 -15.53 7.65 -4.54
N LYS A 102 -15.32 8.68 -5.36
CA LYS A 102 -16.42 9.50 -5.88
C LYS A 102 -16.75 9.18 -7.34
N ILE A 103 -15.83 8.60 -8.05
CA ILE A 103 -16.04 8.27 -9.47
C ILE A 103 -15.58 6.86 -9.77
#